data_9f58df554de42d2e4e53c74749a2a3a7
#
_entry.id   9f58df554de42d2e4e53c74749a2a3a7
#
_cell.length_a   1.000
_cell.length_b   1.000
_cell.length_c   1.000
_cell.angle_alpha   90.00
_cell.angle_beta   90.00
_cell.angle_gamma   90.00
#
_symmetry.space_group_name_H-M   'P 1'
#
loop_
_entity.id
_entity.type
_entity.pdbx_description
1 polymer ?
#
loop_
_entity_poly.entity_id
_entity_poly.type
_entity_poly.pdbx_seq_one_letter_code
_entity_poly.pdbx_strand_id
1 'polypeptide(L)'
;MLKKCANTIALARFLDSHPAIHVCSNVVEGNANFAVRERVLKFGLPAPLFTVDMEGAGFSREAFIRFFDCLDPAFHHGVTLGQSNTVVLCPAYTSHSELDAQALRDSGIAPTTIRVAVGDENPKELMGHFINAARLILDPVMPGFSARFMSPERVDRLVHDTYLEVHRRYVENLRPMAEVVGP
;
A
#
# COMPACT_ATOMS: atom_id res chain seq x y z
N MET A 1 1.49 -16.44 -0.77
CA MET A 1 1.92 -15.37 -1.71
C MET A 1 0.75 -14.71 -2.46
N LEU A 2 -0.15 -15.45 -3.14
CA LEU A 2 -1.27 -14.87 -3.91
C LEU A 2 -2.14 -13.92 -3.08
N LYS A 3 -2.48 -14.28 -1.84
CA LYS A 3 -3.25 -13.42 -0.94
C LYS A 3 -2.54 -12.09 -0.69
N LYS A 4 -1.23 -12.10 -0.46
CA LYS A 4 -0.43 -10.87 -0.30
C LYS A 4 -0.42 -10.01 -1.57
N CYS A 5 -0.35 -10.63 -2.76
CA CYS A 5 -0.45 -9.89 -4.03
C CYS A 5 -1.84 -9.22 -4.15
N ALA A 6 -2.91 -9.95 -3.86
CA ALA A 6 -4.27 -9.41 -3.88
C ALA A 6 -4.44 -8.26 -2.87
N ASN A 7 -3.97 -8.45 -1.64
CA ASN A 7 -3.99 -7.41 -0.61
C ASN A 7 -3.21 -6.16 -1.06
N THR A 8 -2.04 -6.36 -1.69
CA THR A 8 -1.22 -5.24 -2.20
C THR A 8 -1.96 -4.43 -3.26
N ILE A 9 -2.60 -5.10 -4.22
CA ILE A 9 -3.38 -4.43 -5.26
C ILE A 9 -4.56 -3.67 -4.64
N ALA A 10 -5.32 -4.33 -3.76
CA ALA A 10 -6.49 -3.73 -3.14
C ALA A 10 -6.12 -2.53 -2.27
N LEU A 11 -5.09 -2.67 -1.41
CA LEU A 11 -4.68 -1.61 -0.49
C LEU A 11 -4.05 -0.42 -1.24
N ALA A 12 -3.20 -0.67 -2.25
CA ALA A 12 -2.60 0.39 -3.04
C ALA A 12 -3.67 1.18 -3.83
N ARG A 13 -4.60 0.49 -4.50
CA ARG A 13 -5.72 1.15 -5.22
C ARG A 13 -6.68 1.90 -4.29
N PHE A 14 -6.92 1.37 -3.09
CA PHE A 14 -7.71 2.05 -2.07
C PHE A 14 -7.05 3.36 -1.65
N LEU A 15 -5.77 3.35 -1.31
CA LEU A 15 -5.05 4.55 -0.88
C LEU A 15 -4.91 5.57 -2.02
N ASP A 16 -4.63 5.11 -3.24
CA ASP A 16 -4.51 5.95 -4.44
C ASP A 16 -5.82 6.66 -4.81
N SER A 17 -6.96 6.11 -4.42
CA SER A 17 -8.27 6.75 -4.63
C SER A 17 -8.47 8.02 -3.80
N HIS A 18 -7.64 8.25 -2.79
CA HIS A 18 -7.73 9.44 -1.95
C HIS A 18 -6.90 10.60 -2.56
N PRO A 19 -7.52 11.79 -2.81
CA PRO A 19 -6.88 12.85 -3.60
C PRO A 19 -5.64 13.50 -2.97
N ALA A 20 -5.40 13.27 -1.68
CA ALA A 20 -4.25 13.82 -0.95
C ALA A 20 -3.22 12.74 -0.57
N ILE A 21 -3.34 11.52 -1.12
CA ILE A 21 -2.39 10.43 -0.92
C ILE A 21 -1.80 10.07 -2.28
N HIS A 22 -0.49 10.11 -2.39
CA HIS A 22 0.23 9.64 -3.56
C HIS A 22 0.77 8.23 -3.32
N VAL A 23 0.46 7.29 -4.22
CA VAL A 23 0.89 5.89 -4.13
C VAL A 23 1.92 5.58 -5.20
N CYS A 24 3.13 5.23 -4.80
CA CYS A 24 4.14 4.72 -5.71
C CYS A 24 4.08 3.19 -5.72
N SER A 25 3.33 2.65 -6.67
CA SER A 25 3.14 1.21 -6.86
C SER A 25 2.94 0.88 -8.34
N ASN A 26 3.48 -0.24 -8.78
CA ASN A 26 3.28 -0.75 -10.14
C ASN A 26 1.87 -1.29 -10.42
N VAL A 27 0.95 -1.22 -9.47
CA VAL A 27 -0.47 -1.60 -9.63
C VAL A 27 -1.40 -0.40 -9.81
N VAL A 28 -0.85 0.81 -9.70
CA VAL A 28 -1.55 2.07 -9.90
C VAL A 28 -1.32 2.55 -11.33
N GLU A 29 -2.41 2.86 -12.04
CA GLU A 29 -2.35 3.45 -13.39
C GLU A 29 -1.63 4.80 -13.36
N GLY A 30 -0.79 5.06 -14.38
CA GLY A 30 0.04 6.26 -14.42
C GLY A 30 1.41 6.12 -13.76
N ASN A 31 1.64 5.09 -12.94
CA ASN A 31 2.99 4.79 -12.46
C ASN A 31 3.86 4.28 -13.62
N ALA A 32 5.10 4.77 -13.71
CA ALA A 32 6.04 4.42 -14.77
C ALA A 32 6.26 2.90 -14.94
N ASN A 33 6.13 2.15 -13.86
CA ASN A 33 6.31 0.69 -13.84
C ASN A 33 5.02 -0.09 -14.05
N PHE A 34 3.87 0.56 -14.26
CA PHE A 34 2.59 -0.13 -14.43
C PHE A 34 2.59 -1.08 -15.63
N ALA A 35 2.99 -0.59 -16.81
CA ALA A 35 3.06 -1.41 -18.01
C ALA A 35 4.21 -2.43 -17.99
N VAL A 36 5.28 -2.16 -17.23
CA VAL A 36 6.44 -3.06 -17.10
C VAL A 36 6.11 -4.29 -16.27
N ARG A 37 5.22 -4.16 -15.28
CA ARG A 37 4.79 -5.25 -14.38
C ARG A 37 4.41 -6.53 -15.14
N GLU A 38 3.60 -6.41 -16.19
CA GLU A 38 3.09 -7.56 -16.97
C GLU A 38 4.20 -8.36 -17.64
N ARG A 39 5.34 -7.73 -17.97
CA ARG A 39 6.46 -8.35 -18.65
C ARG A 39 7.50 -8.96 -17.72
N VAL A 40 7.68 -8.38 -16.53
CA VAL A 40 8.80 -8.75 -15.64
C VAL A 40 8.38 -9.53 -14.41
N LEU A 41 7.12 -9.41 -13.99
CA LEU A 41 6.63 -10.10 -12.79
C LEU A 41 5.84 -11.35 -13.16
N LYS A 42 6.07 -12.42 -12.41
CA LYS A 42 5.35 -13.68 -12.62
C LYS A 42 3.85 -13.46 -12.52
N PHE A 43 3.12 -13.84 -13.57
CA PHE A 43 1.67 -13.65 -13.71
C PHE A 43 1.21 -12.19 -13.72
N GLY A 44 2.12 -11.22 -13.89
CA GLY A 44 1.81 -9.80 -13.74
C GLY A 44 1.41 -9.40 -12.32
N LEU A 45 1.70 -10.23 -11.32
CA LEU A 45 1.34 -9.96 -9.92
C LEU A 45 2.44 -9.16 -9.21
N PRO A 46 2.10 -8.16 -8.39
CA PRO A 46 3.07 -7.30 -7.72
C PRO A 46 3.80 -8.03 -6.60
N ALA A 47 5.00 -7.55 -6.27
CA ALA A 47 5.59 -7.81 -4.97
C ALA A 47 4.73 -7.16 -3.87
N PRO A 48 4.66 -7.73 -2.66
CA PRO A 48 3.85 -7.19 -1.57
C PRO A 48 4.53 -5.99 -0.89
N LEU A 49 4.89 -4.99 -1.68
CA LEU A 49 5.62 -3.80 -1.23
C LEU A 49 5.26 -2.61 -2.11
N PHE A 50 4.98 -1.46 -1.47
CA PHE A 50 4.81 -0.17 -2.13
C PHE A 50 5.09 0.97 -1.16
N THR A 51 5.12 2.20 -1.64
CA THR A 51 5.21 3.40 -0.80
C THR A 51 4.02 4.30 -1.02
N VAL A 52 3.67 5.03 0.02
CA VAL A 52 2.69 6.11 -0.02
C VAL A 52 3.31 7.36 0.57
N ASP A 53 2.87 8.52 0.10
CA ASP A 53 3.20 9.77 0.72
C ASP A 53 1.98 10.71 0.77
N MET A 54 1.99 11.63 1.72
CA MET A 54 0.91 12.58 1.99
C MET A 54 1.45 14.02 2.05
N GLU A 55 2.61 14.28 1.46
CA GLU A 55 3.23 15.62 1.48
C GLU A 55 2.29 16.68 0.89
N GLY A 56 1.57 16.32 -0.19
CA GLY A 56 0.57 17.18 -0.82
C GLY A 56 -0.63 17.55 0.06
N ALA A 57 -0.82 16.87 1.17
CA ALA A 57 -1.87 17.20 2.14
C ALA A 57 -1.50 18.38 3.07
N GLY A 58 -0.19 18.69 3.18
CA GLY A 58 0.27 19.84 3.97
C GLY A 58 0.13 19.67 5.49
N PHE A 59 0.13 18.45 6.00
CA PHE A 59 0.11 18.20 7.45
C PHE A 59 1.37 18.69 8.12
N SER A 60 1.23 19.15 9.38
CA SER A 60 2.39 19.37 10.23
C SER A 60 3.10 18.05 10.51
N ARG A 61 4.41 18.10 10.74
CA ARG A 61 5.20 16.94 11.12
C ARG A 61 4.61 16.22 12.34
N GLU A 62 4.16 16.96 13.33
CA GLU A 62 3.57 16.40 14.54
C GLU A 62 2.27 15.64 14.24
N ALA A 63 1.37 16.21 13.45
CA ALA A 63 0.12 15.55 13.05
C ALA A 63 0.40 14.26 12.29
N PHE A 64 1.38 14.28 11.38
CA PHE A 64 1.77 13.08 10.62
C PHE A 64 2.37 12.00 11.53
N ILE A 65 3.28 12.34 12.44
CA ILE A 65 3.86 11.36 13.38
C ILE A 65 2.76 10.71 14.22
N ARG A 66 1.86 11.49 14.80
CA ARG A 66 0.73 10.97 15.58
C ARG A 66 -0.17 10.05 14.75
N PHE A 67 -0.41 10.40 13.50
CA PHE A 67 -1.15 9.54 12.57
C PHE A 67 -0.40 8.23 12.30
N PHE A 68 0.89 8.31 11.99
CA PHE A 68 1.73 7.15 11.76
C PHE A 68 1.75 6.21 12.97
N ASP A 69 1.94 6.75 14.18
CA ASP A 69 1.91 5.98 15.42
C ASP A 69 0.55 5.31 15.65
N CYS A 70 -0.55 5.98 15.27
CA CYS A 70 -1.91 5.45 15.39
C CYS A 70 -2.22 4.31 14.40
N LEU A 71 -1.35 4.02 13.43
CA LEU A 71 -1.50 2.87 12.54
C LEU A 71 -1.20 1.53 13.25
N ASP A 72 -0.38 1.52 14.31
CA ASP A 72 -0.22 0.34 15.16
C ASP A 72 -1.52 0.07 15.96
N PRO A 73 -1.92 -1.20 16.20
CA PRO A 73 -1.22 -2.44 15.88
C PRO A 73 -1.60 -3.05 14.52
N ALA A 74 -2.56 -2.50 13.78
CA ALA A 74 -2.99 -3.12 12.52
C ALA A 74 -1.91 -3.06 11.44
N PHE A 75 -1.16 -1.95 11.42
CA PHE A 75 0.07 -1.80 10.63
C PHE A 75 1.25 -1.81 11.58
N HIS A 76 1.89 -2.95 11.71
CA HIS A 76 3.00 -3.10 12.63
C HIS A 76 4.21 -2.24 12.22
N HIS A 77 4.80 -1.51 13.17
CA HIS A 77 5.99 -0.72 12.90
C HIS A 77 7.24 -1.61 12.86
N GLY A 78 7.97 -1.60 11.76
CA GLY A 78 9.17 -2.42 11.65
C GLY A 78 9.94 -2.27 10.34
N VAL A 79 11.16 -2.78 10.34
CA VAL A 79 12.08 -2.69 9.20
C VAL A 79 12.05 -3.92 8.29
N THR A 80 11.48 -5.02 8.76
CA THR A 80 11.45 -6.31 8.07
C THR A 80 10.47 -6.34 6.91
N LEU A 81 10.65 -7.31 6.01
CA LEU A 81 9.80 -7.54 4.85
C LEU A 81 9.36 -9.01 4.80
N GLY A 82 8.19 -9.27 4.21
CA GLY A 82 7.75 -10.63 3.92
C GLY A 82 7.05 -11.36 5.07
N GLN A 83 6.76 -10.68 6.17
CA GLN A 83 6.00 -11.23 7.30
C GLN A 83 4.54 -11.51 6.92
N SER A 84 3.82 -12.29 7.74
CA SER A 84 2.40 -12.54 7.55
C SER A 84 1.53 -11.34 7.88
N ASN A 85 1.98 -10.48 8.79
CA ASN A 85 1.35 -9.21 9.11
C ASN A 85 1.92 -8.05 8.26
N THR A 86 1.10 -7.04 8.04
CA THR A 86 1.48 -5.81 7.34
C THR A 86 2.41 -4.97 8.21
N VAL A 87 3.55 -4.61 7.64
CA VAL A 87 4.60 -3.83 8.32
C VAL A 87 4.80 -2.50 7.62
N VAL A 88 4.84 -1.43 8.40
CA VAL A 88 5.08 -0.07 7.90
C VAL A 88 6.36 0.53 8.48
N LEU A 89 7.00 1.37 7.68
CA LEU A 89 8.20 2.11 8.04
C LEU A 89 8.11 3.51 7.46
N CYS A 90 8.42 4.52 8.26
CA CYS A 90 8.63 5.87 7.75
C CYS A 90 10.14 6.13 7.60
N PRO A 91 10.72 6.10 6.38
CA PRO A 91 12.16 6.17 6.19
C PRO A 91 12.78 7.44 6.76
N ALA A 92 12.12 8.58 6.60
CA ALA A 92 12.61 9.88 7.08
C ALA A 92 12.84 9.94 8.60
N TYR A 93 12.15 9.09 9.38
CA TYR A 93 12.28 9.05 10.85
C TYR A 93 13.01 7.81 11.37
N THR A 94 13.41 6.90 10.48
CA THR A 94 14.05 5.63 10.85
C THR A 94 15.32 5.40 10.06
N SER A 95 15.25 4.66 8.95
CA SER A 95 16.41 4.20 8.18
C SER A 95 17.20 5.32 7.48
N HIS A 96 16.60 6.50 7.29
CA HIS A 96 17.21 7.65 6.61
C HIS A 96 17.17 8.91 7.51
N SER A 97 17.05 8.76 8.83
CA SER A 97 16.98 9.86 9.79
C SER A 97 18.24 10.72 9.86
N GLU A 98 19.37 10.19 9.39
CA GLU A 98 20.65 10.91 9.29
C GLU A 98 20.74 11.85 8.07
N LEU A 99 19.83 11.71 7.10
CA LEU A 99 19.81 12.52 5.90
C LEU A 99 19.14 13.88 6.18
N ASP A 100 19.75 14.94 5.65
CA ASP A 100 19.10 16.25 5.62
C ASP A 100 17.94 16.29 4.61
N ALA A 101 17.16 17.38 4.64
CA ALA A 101 15.98 17.51 3.81
C ALA A 101 16.28 17.49 2.29
N GLN A 102 17.48 17.91 1.86
CA GLN A 102 17.87 17.87 0.45
C GLN A 102 18.22 16.44 0.04
N ALA A 103 19.02 15.73 0.83
CA ALA A 103 19.40 14.35 0.56
C ALA A 103 18.19 13.40 0.57
N LEU A 104 17.18 13.64 1.43
CA LEU A 104 15.91 12.92 1.40
C LEU A 104 15.18 13.15 0.06
N ARG A 105 15.04 14.40 -0.39
CA ARG A 105 14.41 14.70 -1.69
C ARG A 105 15.14 14.07 -2.87
N ASP A 106 16.48 14.14 -2.88
CA ASP A 106 17.31 13.56 -3.93
C ASP A 106 17.19 12.02 -3.97
N SER A 107 16.84 11.41 -2.82
CA SER A 107 16.54 9.98 -2.70
C SER A 107 15.07 9.64 -3.01
N GLY A 108 14.24 10.62 -3.38
CA GLY A 108 12.81 10.43 -3.65
C GLY A 108 11.99 10.11 -2.40
N ILE A 109 12.45 10.53 -1.22
CA ILE A 109 11.80 10.30 0.07
C ILE A 109 11.21 11.61 0.58
N ALA A 110 9.88 11.70 0.64
CA ALA A 110 9.19 12.79 1.31
C ALA A 110 9.19 12.58 2.84
N PRO A 111 9.08 13.66 3.65
CA PRO A 111 8.95 13.52 5.10
C PRO A 111 7.77 12.66 5.55
N THR A 112 6.75 12.53 4.72
CA THR A 112 5.54 11.74 4.96
C THR A 112 5.53 10.40 4.23
N THR A 113 6.64 9.98 3.65
CA THR A 113 6.73 8.68 2.96
C THR A 113 6.59 7.54 3.95
N ILE A 114 5.64 6.66 3.70
CA ILE A 114 5.46 5.38 4.41
C ILE A 114 5.74 4.25 3.43
N ARG A 115 6.69 3.39 3.76
CA ARG A 115 6.87 2.10 3.08
C ARG A 115 5.92 1.08 3.68
N VAL A 116 5.15 0.41 2.84
CA VAL A 116 4.16 -0.59 3.25
C VAL A 116 4.58 -1.96 2.71
N ALA A 117 4.94 -2.87 3.61
CA ALA A 117 5.16 -4.29 3.31
C ALA A 117 3.89 -5.05 3.69
N VAL A 118 3.15 -5.52 2.68
CA VAL A 118 1.79 -6.05 2.87
C VAL A 118 1.79 -7.51 3.31
N GLY A 119 1.02 -7.79 4.34
CA GLY A 119 0.79 -9.12 4.89
C GLY A 119 -0.40 -9.86 4.26
N ASP A 120 -0.90 -10.85 4.98
CA ASP A 120 -2.01 -11.69 4.56
C ASP A 120 -3.27 -11.56 5.44
N GLU A 121 -3.37 -10.44 6.17
CA GLU A 121 -4.55 -10.07 6.96
C GLU A 121 -5.77 -9.85 6.06
N ASN A 122 -6.89 -9.54 6.67
CA ASN A 122 -8.07 -9.08 5.95
C ASN A 122 -7.85 -7.63 5.47
N PRO A 123 -7.78 -7.35 4.15
CA PRO A 123 -7.49 -6.02 3.66
C PRO A 123 -8.56 -4.98 4.03
N LYS A 124 -9.81 -5.40 4.26
CA LYS A 124 -10.89 -4.49 4.69
C LYS A 124 -10.65 -3.96 6.11
N GLU A 125 -10.10 -4.81 6.99
CA GLU A 125 -9.75 -4.42 8.36
C GLU A 125 -8.59 -3.41 8.34
N LEU A 126 -7.57 -3.64 7.51
CA LEU A 126 -6.46 -2.68 7.31
C LEU A 126 -6.99 -1.33 6.81
N MET A 127 -7.84 -1.34 5.78
CA MET A 127 -8.44 -0.12 5.22
C MET A 127 -9.31 0.60 6.25
N GLY A 128 -10.13 -0.13 6.99
CA GLY A 128 -10.97 0.43 8.07
C GLY A 128 -10.13 1.06 9.18
N HIS A 129 -9.04 0.39 9.59
CA HIS A 129 -8.12 0.93 10.59
C HIS A 129 -7.44 2.20 10.09
N PHE A 130 -6.97 2.23 8.84
CA PHE A 130 -6.37 3.43 8.24
C PHE A 130 -7.35 4.62 8.21
N ILE A 131 -8.61 4.39 7.82
CA ILE A 131 -9.67 5.43 7.87
C ILE A 131 -9.88 5.91 9.29
N ASN A 132 -9.95 5.00 10.27
CA ASN A 132 -10.20 5.36 11.67
C ASN A 132 -9.03 6.16 12.27
N ALA A 133 -7.79 5.79 11.97
CA ALA A 133 -6.61 6.56 12.37
C ALA A 133 -6.64 7.97 11.73
N ALA A 134 -6.98 8.06 10.44
CA ALA A 134 -7.14 9.35 9.76
C ALA A 134 -8.25 10.20 10.38
N ARG A 135 -9.40 9.60 10.69
CA ARG A 135 -10.50 10.31 11.36
C ARG A 135 -10.11 10.84 12.73
N LEU A 136 -9.39 10.04 13.50
CA LEU A 136 -9.01 10.41 14.86
C LEU A 136 -7.93 11.50 14.89
N ILE A 137 -6.96 11.43 14.00
CA ILE A 137 -5.75 12.26 14.07
C ILE A 137 -5.74 13.37 13.02
N LEU A 138 -6.19 13.08 11.78
CA LEU A 138 -6.08 14.03 10.67
C LEU A 138 -7.32 14.89 10.49
N ASP A 139 -8.54 14.39 10.72
CA ASP A 139 -9.76 15.20 10.60
C ASP A 139 -9.77 16.43 11.53
N PRO A 140 -9.23 16.41 12.77
CA PRO A 140 -9.14 17.62 13.60
C PRO A 140 -8.29 18.75 13.01
N VAL A 141 -7.29 18.41 12.19
CA VAL A 141 -6.38 19.38 11.56
C VAL A 141 -6.72 19.65 10.09
N MET A 142 -7.42 18.72 9.46
CA MET A 142 -7.93 18.83 8.08
C MET A 142 -9.34 18.24 8.02
N PRO A 143 -10.38 19.02 8.32
CA PRO A 143 -11.75 18.53 8.38
C PRO A 143 -12.19 17.80 7.10
N GLY A 144 -12.74 16.60 7.27
CA GLY A 144 -13.23 15.78 6.18
C GLY A 144 -12.15 15.02 5.39
N PHE A 145 -10.92 14.94 5.89
CA PHE A 145 -9.89 14.12 5.24
C PHE A 145 -10.35 12.66 5.14
N SER A 146 -10.78 12.06 6.26
CA SER A 146 -11.23 10.67 6.28
C SER A 146 -12.47 10.40 5.42
N ALA A 147 -13.33 11.40 5.22
CA ALA A 147 -14.54 11.28 4.41
C ALA A 147 -14.27 11.19 2.89
N ARG A 148 -13.04 11.44 2.45
CA ARG A 148 -12.65 11.36 1.04
C ARG A 148 -12.24 9.95 0.61
N PHE A 149 -12.13 9.01 1.54
CA PHE A 149 -11.90 7.60 1.20
C PHE A 149 -13.14 6.98 0.56
N MET A 150 -12.95 5.83 -0.08
CA MET A 150 -14.05 5.05 -0.66
C MET A 150 -15.10 4.69 0.40
N SER A 151 -16.37 4.64 -0.01
CA SER A 151 -17.44 4.10 0.83
C SER A 151 -17.24 2.60 1.10
N PRO A 152 -17.81 2.05 2.19
CA PRO A 152 -17.71 0.63 2.51
C PRO A 152 -18.12 -0.30 1.36
N GLU A 153 -19.18 0.04 0.62
CA GLU A 153 -19.67 -0.75 -0.53
C GLU A 153 -18.67 -0.74 -1.70
N ARG A 154 -17.94 0.37 -1.88
CA ARG A 154 -16.88 0.46 -2.89
C ARG A 154 -15.64 -0.33 -2.46
N VAL A 155 -15.30 -0.31 -1.17
CA VAL A 155 -14.23 -1.14 -0.60
C VAL A 155 -14.55 -2.62 -0.77
N ASP A 156 -15.78 -3.04 -0.48
CA ASP A 156 -16.23 -4.42 -0.66
C ASP A 156 -16.07 -4.89 -2.10
N ARG A 157 -16.50 -4.08 -3.06
CA ARG A 157 -16.35 -4.39 -4.49
C ARG A 157 -14.88 -4.43 -4.90
N LEU A 158 -14.08 -3.43 -4.52
CA LEU A 158 -12.65 -3.38 -4.83
C LEU A 158 -11.93 -4.65 -4.37
N VAL A 159 -12.16 -5.08 -3.13
CA VAL A 159 -11.53 -6.28 -2.58
C VAL A 159 -12.00 -7.52 -3.33
N HIS A 160 -13.32 -7.69 -3.50
CA HIS A 160 -13.90 -8.83 -4.22
C HIS A 160 -13.32 -8.96 -5.64
N ASP A 161 -13.38 -7.88 -6.43
CA ASP A 161 -12.95 -7.89 -7.83
C ASP A 161 -11.44 -8.11 -7.96
N THR A 162 -10.66 -7.53 -7.04
CA THR A 162 -9.20 -7.74 -6.99
C THR A 162 -8.85 -9.21 -6.72
N TYR A 163 -9.55 -9.86 -5.79
CA TYR A 163 -9.29 -11.27 -5.48
C TYR A 163 -9.66 -12.17 -6.66
N LEU A 164 -10.78 -11.89 -7.33
CA LEU A 164 -11.16 -12.61 -8.55
C LEU A 164 -10.14 -12.41 -9.67
N GLU A 165 -9.67 -11.17 -9.89
CA GLU A 165 -8.63 -10.87 -10.89
C GLU A 165 -7.35 -11.66 -10.63
N VAL A 166 -6.84 -11.63 -9.40
CA VAL A 166 -5.60 -12.31 -9.03
C VAL A 166 -5.75 -13.83 -9.15
N HIS A 167 -6.87 -14.38 -8.72
CA HIS A 167 -7.14 -15.81 -8.82
C HIS A 167 -7.21 -16.26 -10.29
N ARG A 168 -7.94 -15.52 -11.13
CA ARG A 168 -8.05 -15.81 -12.56
C ARG A 168 -6.68 -15.77 -13.23
N ARG A 169 -5.88 -14.72 -13.01
CA ARG A 169 -4.50 -14.61 -13.55
C ARG A 169 -3.63 -15.79 -13.15
N TYR A 170 -3.76 -16.25 -11.93
CA TYR A 170 -3.00 -17.40 -11.45
C TYR A 170 -3.42 -18.69 -12.17
N VAL A 171 -4.71 -18.96 -12.25
CA VAL A 171 -5.25 -20.19 -12.87
C VAL A 171 -4.95 -20.24 -14.38
N GLU A 172 -5.18 -19.13 -15.10
CA GLU A 172 -4.94 -19.04 -16.55
C GLU A 172 -3.46 -19.24 -16.95
N ASN A 173 -2.54 -18.97 -16.02
CA ASN A 173 -1.09 -19.11 -16.23
C ASN A 173 -0.50 -20.39 -15.61
N LEU A 174 -1.33 -21.28 -15.04
CA LEU A 174 -0.88 -22.60 -14.63
C LEU A 174 -0.62 -23.46 -15.87
N ARG A 175 0.59 -24.04 -15.99
CA ARG A 175 0.85 -25.01 -17.02
C ARG A 175 0.02 -26.28 -16.80
N PRO A 176 -0.58 -26.86 -17.84
CA PRO A 176 -1.21 -28.17 -17.74
C PRO A 176 -0.23 -29.20 -17.18
N MET A 177 -0.71 -30.11 -16.35
CA MET A 177 0.13 -31.17 -15.74
C MET A 177 0.87 -32.01 -16.78
N ALA A 178 0.28 -32.20 -17.97
CA ALA A 178 0.91 -32.90 -19.09
C ALA A 178 2.19 -32.26 -19.65
N GLU A 179 2.38 -30.96 -19.44
CA GLU A 179 3.60 -30.24 -19.84
C GLU A 179 4.70 -30.26 -18.77
N VAL A 180 4.38 -30.69 -17.56
CA VAL A 180 5.32 -30.75 -16.43
C VAL A 180 5.99 -32.11 -16.35
N VAL A 181 5.30 -33.16 -16.81
CA VAL A 181 5.83 -34.54 -16.93
C VAL A 181 6.26 -34.72 -18.39
N GLY A 182 7.47 -34.26 -18.73
CA GLY A 182 8.08 -34.57 -20.01
C GLY A 182 8.27 -36.10 -20.18
N PRO A 183 8.44 -36.58 -21.44
CA PRO A 183 8.63 -38.00 -21.71
C PRO A 183 9.88 -38.55 -21.05
#